data_cc6d0559ae91e3e529574b8f2e5b1d26
#
_entry.id   cc6d0559ae91e3e529574b8f2e5b1d26
#
_cell.length_a   1.000
_cell.length_b   1.000
_cell.length_c   1.000
_cell.angle_alpha   90.00
_cell.angle_beta   90.00
_cell.angle_gamma   90.00
#
_symmetry.space_group_name_H-M   'P 1'
#
loop_
_entity.id
_entity.type
_entity.pdbx_description
1 polymer ?
#
loop_
_entity_poly.entity_id
_entity_poly.type
_entity_poly.pdbx_seq_one_letter_code
_entity_poly.pdbx_strand_id
1 'polypeptide(L)'
;SAVYDAAGYDELLSYRKEKIGEVSEGDVFITPGFNLPAKNIIHAVSPCYIDGNSKEEEKLRGCYRKALKLADEKGIKSIAFPLISTGSFGYPKEEGLRIALDEINSYLIKKDKEIYLTVFDSESVSLGKKVTSELKEYISNNYVEEANLNEYSGTLAGKAPTEISEDLFFNRTSARLTAQNYRGEEQEKK
;
A
#
# COMPACT_ATOMS: atom_id res chain seq x y z
N SER A 1 -10.13 -4.56 -10.21
CA SER A 1 -9.01 -4.35 -9.26
C SER A 1 -9.04 -5.45 -8.22
N ALA A 2 -7.91 -6.09 -7.93
CA ALA A 2 -7.84 -7.24 -7.01
C ALA A 2 -8.53 -6.98 -5.65
N VAL A 3 -8.43 -5.76 -5.12
CA VAL A 3 -9.10 -5.40 -3.86
C VAL A 3 -10.63 -5.37 -4.04
N TYR A 4 -11.14 -4.81 -5.14
CA TYR A 4 -12.58 -4.78 -5.41
C TYR A 4 -13.13 -6.20 -5.61
N ASP A 5 -12.42 -7.02 -6.35
CA ASP A 5 -12.84 -8.40 -6.64
C ASP A 5 -12.89 -9.22 -5.34
N ALA A 6 -11.87 -9.09 -4.49
CA ALA A 6 -11.81 -9.78 -3.20
C ALA A 6 -12.80 -9.24 -2.15
N ALA A 7 -13.11 -7.94 -2.19
CA ALA A 7 -14.08 -7.33 -1.29
C ALA A 7 -15.54 -7.63 -1.65
N GLY A 8 -15.82 -8.05 -2.88
CA GLY A 8 -17.16 -8.13 -3.46
C GLY A 8 -17.45 -6.88 -4.30
N TYR A 9 -17.17 -7.02 -5.61
CA TYR A 9 -17.15 -5.90 -6.55
C TYR A 9 -18.44 -5.08 -6.55
N ASP A 10 -19.58 -5.75 -6.65
CA ASP A 10 -20.88 -5.08 -6.79
C ASP A 10 -21.31 -4.34 -5.52
N GLU A 11 -21.09 -4.94 -4.36
CA GLU A 11 -21.41 -4.34 -3.06
C GLU A 11 -20.57 -3.09 -2.79
N LEU A 12 -19.25 -3.20 -3.01
CA LEU A 12 -18.33 -2.08 -2.81
C LEU A 12 -18.61 -0.95 -3.80
N LEU A 13 -18.91 -1.28 -5.07
CA LEU A 13 -19.24 -0.29 -6.10
C LEU A 13 -20.56 0.44 -5.79
N SER A 14 -21.58 -0.29 -5.35
CA SER A 14 -22.87 0.27 -4.95
C SER A 14 -22.70 1.20 -3.75
N TYR A 15 -21.98 0.77 -2.72
CA TYR A 15 -21.67 1.60 -1.55
C TYR A 15 -20.96 2.89 -1.94
N ARG A 16 -19.95 2.80 -2.81
CA ARG A 16 -19.20 3.96 -3.28
C ARG A 16 -20.11 4.97 -3.99
N LYS A 17 -20.98 4.51 -4.90
CA LYS A 17 -21.91 5.37 -5.65
C LYS A 17 -22.91 6.07 -4.74
N GLU A 18 -23.42 5.36 -3.73
CA GLU A 18 -24.46 5.87 -2.85
C GLU A 18 -23.96 6.78 -1.73
N LYS A 19 -22.77 6.49 -1.19
CA LYS A 19 -22.29 7.10 0.07
C LYS A 19 -21.08 8.02 -0.08
N ILE A 20 -20.29 7.89 -1.15
CA ILE A 20 -18.99 8.58 -1.26
C ILE A 20 -19.03 9.72 -2.29
N GLY A 21 -19.61 9.50 -3.47
CA GLY A 21 -19.60 10.48 -4.56
C GLY A 21 -18.24 10.65 -5.23
N GLU A 22 -17.96 11.86 -5.72
CA GLU A 22 -16.71 12.21 -6.38
C GLU A 22 -15.61 12.53 -5.36
N VAL A 23 -14.39 12.05 -5.63
CA VAL A 23 -13.21 12.29 -4.78
C VAL A 23 -12.04 12.69 -5.68
N SER A 24 -11.37 13.76 -5.32
CA SER A 24 -10.25 14.33 -6.10
C SER A 24 -8.96 13.50 -5.97
N GLU A 25 -8.08 13.61 -6.97
CA GLU A 25 -6.71 13.07 -6.86
C GLU A 25 -5.96 13.62 -5.65
N GLY A 26 -5.26 12.76 -4.95
CA GLY A 26 -4.57 13.08 -3.70
C GLY A 26 -5.49 13.04 -2.46
N ASP A 27 -6.76 12.68 -2.63
CA ASP A 27 -7.70 12.47 -1.54
C ASP A 27 -7.96 10.98 -1.27
N VAL A 28 -8.56 10.72 -0.11
CA VAL A 28 -8.87 9.37 0.36
C VAL A 28 -10.30 9.30 0.88
N PHE A 29 -10.88 8.11 0.84
CA PHE A 29 -12.15 7.80 1.48
C PHE A 29 -12.11 6.40 2.09
N ILE A 30 -13.04 6.08 2.97
CA ILE A 30 -13.10 4.79 3.66
C ILE A 30 -14.41 4.07 3.35
N THR A 31 -14.32 2.76 3.22
CA THR A 31 -15.47 1.84 3.12
C THR A 31 -15.33 0.71 4.12
N PRO A 32 -16.40 -0.04 4.41
CA PRO A 32 -16.25 -1.36 5.04
C PRO A 32 -15.35 -2.27 4.21
N GLY A 33 -14.82 -3.33 4.83
CA GLY A 33 -14.00 -4.34 4.17
C GLY A 33 -14.80 -5.35 3.34
N PHE A 34 -16.12 -5.39 3.54
CA PHE A 34 -17.03 -6.39 2.93
C PHE A 34 -16.52 -7.81 3.15
N ASN A 35 -16.23 -8.55 2.07
CA ASN A 35 -15.75 -9.94 2.13
C ASN A 35 -14.25 -10.06 2.53
N LEU A 36 -13.55 -8.94 2.70
CA LEU A 36 -12.16 -8.97 3.16
C LEU A 36 -12.06 -9.23 4.66
N PRO A 37 -11.00 -9.90 5.15
CA PRO A 37 -10.70 -10.01 6.57
C PRO A 37 -10.47 -8.66 7.24
N ALA A 38 -10.03 -7.64 6.49
CA ALA A 38 -9.84 -6.28 6.95
C ALA A 38 -11.20 -5.61 7.24
N LYS A 39 -11.33 -4.96 8.39
CA LYS A 39 -12.58 -4.28 8.76
C LYS A 39 -12.95 -3.13 7.84
N ASN A 40 -11.94 -2.45 7.29
CA ASN A 40 -12.10 -1.27 6.47
C ASN A 40 -11.13 -1.29 5.29
N ILE A 41 -11.51 -0.61 4.22
CA ILE A 41 -10.63 -0.27 3.11
C ILE A 41 -10.52 1.24 3.05
N ILE A 42 -9.29 1.78 3.10
CA ILE A 42 -9.03 3.19 2.79
C ILE A 42 -8.61 3.26 1.33
N HIS A 43 -9.43 3.92 0.53
CA HIS A 43 -9.19 4.11 -0.90
C HIS A 43 -8.43 5.41 -1.11
N ALA A 44 -7.31 5.36 -1.80
CA ALA A 44 -6.56 6.53 -2.21
C ALA A 44 -6.81 6.80 -3.70
N VAL A 45 -7.27 8.01 -4.03
CA VAL A 45 -7.37 8.47 -5.43
C VAL A 45 -6.00 8.98 -5.83
N SER A 46 -5.13 8.05 -6.19
CA SER A 46 -3.72 8.35 -6.44
C SER A 46 -3.48 8.90 -7.84
N PRO A 47 -2.45 9.76 -8.03
CA PRO A 47 -2.14 10.33 -9.33
C PRO A 47 -1.56 9.31 -10.30
N CYS A 48 -1.87 9.49 -11.60
CA CYS A 48 -1.05 8.93 -12.67
C CYS A 48 0.22 9.76 -12.83
N TYR A 49 1.37 9.10 -12.98
CA TYR A 49 2.62 9.78 -13.27
C TYR A 49 2.66 10.19 -14.75
N ILE A 50 2.95 11.46 -15.01
CA ILE A 50 3.05 12.01 -16.36
C ILE A 50 4.51 12.43 -16.62
N ASP A 51 4.99 13.40 -15.87
CA ASP A 51 6.30 14.00 -16.08
C ASP A 51 6.99 14.48 -14.77
N GLY A 52 6.35 14.30 -13.63
CA GLY A 52 6.84 14.78 -12.33
C GLY A 52 6.61 16.28 -12.06
N ASN A 53 6.00 17.01 -13.01
CA ASN A 53 5.77 18.47 -12.90
C ASN A 53 4.31 18.84 -12.64
N SER A 54 3.39 17.84 -12.67
CA SER A 54 1.95 18.05 -12.53
C SER A 54 1.46 17.86 -11.08
N LYS A 55 2.32 18.13 -10.10
CA LYS A 55 2.08 17.96 -8.66
C LYS A 55 1.82 16.51 -8.24
N GLU A 56 2.33 15.55 -9.00
CA GLU A 56 2.13 14.13 -8.72
C GLU A 56 2.72 13.73 -7.37
N GLU A 57 3.91 14.27 -7.02
CA GLU A 57 4.54 14.03 -5.72
C GLU A 57 3.67 14.56 -4.58
N GLU A 58 3.16 15.79 -4.67
CA GLU A 58 2.29 16.39 -3.64
C GLU A 58 1.01 15.55 -3.45
N LYS A 59 0.39 15.13 -4.55
CA LYS A 59 -0.80 14.29 -4.52
C LYS A 59 -0.52 12.91 -3.92
N LEU A 60 0.60 12.28 -4.28
CA LEU A 60 1.00 10.98 -3.76
C LEU A 60 1.31 11.06 -2.25
N ARG A 61 2.05 12.07 -1.81
CA ARG A 61 2.26 12.37 -0.38
C ARG A 61 0.93 12.59 0.34
N GLY A 62 0.00 13.30 -0.31
CA GLY A 62 -1.37 13.52 0.18
C GLY A 62 -2.10 12.21 0.44
N CYS A 63 -1.99 11.22 -0.44
CA CYS A 63 -2.61 9.90 -0.27
C CYS A 63 -2.15 9.20 1.01
N TYR A 64 -0.85 9.13 1.27
CA TYR A 64 -0.31 8.52 2.49
C TYR A 64 -0.72 9.30 3.74
N ARG A 65 -0.50 10.61 3.76
CA ARG A 65 -0.78 11.47 4.90
C ARG A 65 -2.25 11.48 5.28
N LYS A 66 -3.14 11.60 4.30
CA LYS A 66 -4.59 11.60 4.54
C LYS A 66 -5.12 10.24 4.96
N ALA A 67 -4.55 9.15 4.41
CA ALA A 67 -4.90 7.80 4.84
C ALA A 67 -4.53 7.54 6.31
N LEU A 68 -3.35 7.95 6.73
CA LEU A 68 -2.91 7.85 8.13
C LEU A 68 -3.78 8.70 9.06
N LYS A 69 -4.10 9.93 8.65
CA LYS A 69 -5.00 10.81 9.39
C LYS A 69 -6.40 10.21 9.52
N LEU A 70 -6.97 9.71 8.43
CA LEU A 70 -8.29 9.08 8.43
C LEU A 70 -8.30 7.81 9.30
N ALA A 71 -7.22 7.03 9.29
CA ALA A 71 -7.06 5.88 10.16
C ALA A 71 -7.07 6.27 11.65
N ASP A 72 -6.48 7.40 12.02
CA ASP A 72 -6.55 7.94 13.38
C ASP A 72 -7.95 8.38 13.77
N GLU A 73 -8.60 9.15 12.91
CA GLU A 73 -9.98 9.62 13.12
C GLU A 73 -10.97 8.47 13.32
N LYS A 74 -10.69 7.32 12.71
CA LYS A 74 -11.49 6.09 12.84
C LYS A 74 -11.01 5.14 13.93
N GLY A 75 -9.98 5.49 14.69
CA GLY A 75 -9.42 4.64 15.76
C GLY A 75 -8.79 3.35 15.27
N ILE A 76 -8.36 3.30 13.99
CA ILE A 76 -7.74 2.12 13.37
C ILE A 76 -6.33 1.95 13.96
N LYS A 77 -6.04 0.74 14.47
CA LYS A 77 -4.77 0.44 15.15
C LYS A 77 -3.66 0.01 14.20
N SER A 78 -4.01 -0.66 13.12
CA SER A 78 -3.07 -1.14 12.11
C SER A 78 -3.54 -0.81 10.70
N ILE A 79 -2.60 -0.50 9.80
CA ILE A 79 -2.88 -0.18 8.40
C ILE A 79 -1.81 -0.80 7.50
N ALA A 80 -2.24 -1.36 6.37
CA ALA A 80 -1.36 -1.88 5.34
C ALA A 80 -1.44 -1.00 4.08
N PHE A 81 -0.30 -0.60 3.57
CA PHE A 81 -0.16 0.14 2.32
C PHE A 81 0.53 -0.70 1.26
N PRO A 82 0.05 -0.70 0.01
CA PRO A 82 0.91 -1.03 -1.14
C PRO A 82 1.81 0.17 -1.47
N LEU A 83 2.72 0.01 -2.41
CA LEU A 83 3.37 1.15 -3.06
C LEU A 83 2.37 1.83 -4.00
N ILE A 84 1.76 2.92 -3.52
CA ILE A 84 0.71 3.65 -4.23
C ILE A 84 1.30 4.24 -5.52
N SER A 85 0.55 4.18 -6.63
CA SER A 85 0.89 4.68 -7.98
C SER A 85 2.04 4.00 -8.71
N THR A 86 2.81 3.09 -8.11
CA THR A 86 4.02 2.51 -8.73
C THR A 86 3.74 1.34 -9.69
N GLY A 87 2.49 0.93 -9.82
CA GLY A 87 2.04 -0.08 -10.78
C GLY A 87 1.60 0.55 -12.09
N SER A 88 0.36 0.30 -12.50
CA SER A 88 -0.23 0.78 -13.74
C SER A 88 -0.27 2.31 -13.91
N PHE A 89 -0.13 3.06 -12.82
CA PHE A 89 -0.05 4.52 -12.85
C PHE A 89 1.37 5.05 -13.11
N GLY A 90 2.35 4.17 -13.23
CA GLY A 90 3.67 4.47 -13.75
C GLY A 90 4.58 5.34 -12.88
N TYR A 91 4.25 5.57 -11.60
CA TYR A 91 5.13 6.35 -10.72
C TYR A 91 6.47 5.60 -10.53
N PRO A 92 7.64 6.27 -10.65
CA PRO A 92 8.93 5.63 -10.47
C PRO A 92 9.03 4.94 -9.11
N LYS A 93 9.40 3.66 -9.09
CA LYS A 93 9.33 2.82 -7.88
C LYS A 93 10.22 3.33 -6.75
N GLU A 94 11.44 3.76 -7.06
CA GLU A 94 12.38 4.29 -6.05
C GLU A 94 11.85 5.57 -5.40
N GLU A 95 11.32 6.48 -6.19
CA GLU A 95 10.72 7.72 -5.69
C GLU A 95 9.44 7.45 -4.91
N GLY A 96 8.58 6.58 -5.43
CA GLY A 96 7.35 6.17 -4.75
C GLY A 96 7.61 5.51 -3.41
N LEU A 97 8.64 4.66 -3.31
CA LEU A 97 9.08 4.06 -2.06
C LEU A 97 9.61 5.12 -1.08
N ARG A 98 10.47 6.04 -1.56
CA ARG A 98 11.00 7.13 -0.74
C ARG A 98 9.87 7.98 -0.16
N ILE A 99 8.89 8.36 -1.00
CA ILE A 99 7.73 9.14 -0.55
C ILE A 99 6.93 8.38 0.51
N ALA A 100 6.66 7.09 0.29
CA ALA A 100 5.94 6.27 1.26
C ALA A 100 6.66 6.24 2.61
N LEU A 101 7.97 6.00 2.60
CA LEU A 101 8.79 5.95 3.82
C LEU A 101 8.85 7.32 4.52
N ASP A 102 9.05 8.42 3.80
CA ASP A 102 9.08 9.77 4.35
C ASP A 102 7.78 10.10 5.11
N GLU A 103 6.62 9.84 4.49
CA GLU A 103 5.32 10.14 5.11
C GLU A 103 5.03 9.22 6.29
N ILE A 104 5.35 7.93 6.19
CA ILE A 104 5.19 6.96 7.28
C ILE A 104 6.10 7.32 8.45
N ASN A 105 7.36 7.65 8.21
CA ASN A 105 8.32 8.02 9.24
C ASN A 105 7.91 9.32 9.94
N SER A 106 7.55 10.34 9.16
CA SER A 106 7.06 11.62 9.69
C SER A 106 5.84 11.46 10.59
N TYR A 107 5.02 10.46 10.30
CA TYR A 107 3.88 10.10 11.13
C TYR A 107 4.31 9.36 12.40
N LEU A 108 5.17 8.32 12.29
CA LEU A 108 5.60 7.46 13.41
C LEU A 108 6.42 8.20 14.48
N ILE A 109 7.12 9.28 14.11
CA ILE A 109 7.79 10.16 15.07
C ILE A 109 6.80 10.78 16.06
N LYS A 110 5.56 11.03 15.62
CA LYS A 110 4.53 11.74 16.39
C LYS A 110 3.46 10.83 16.98
N LYS A 111 3.27 9.66 16.39
CA LYS A 111 2.16 8.74 16.68
C LYS A 111 2.66 7.31 16.75
N ASP A 112 2.00 6.51 17.57
CA ASP A 112 2.25 5.08 17.64
C ASP A 112 1.16 4.33 16.86
N LYS A 113 1.56 3.59 15.83
CA LYS A 113 0.67 2.81 14.97
C LYS A 113 1.43 1.65 14.33
N GLU A 114 0.74 0.56 14.13
CA GLU A 114 1.26 -0.57 13.38
C GLU A 114 1.02 -0.33 11.88
N ILE A 115 2.10 -0.18 11.11
CA ILE A 115 2.04 0.12 9.68
C ILE A 115 2.80 -0.96 8.91
N TYR A 116 2.14 -1.51 7.90
CA TYR A 116 2.70 -2.48 6.98
C TYR A 116 2.85 -1.83 5.60
N LEU A 117 4.04 -1.88 5.04
CA LEU A 117 4.27 -1.51 3.64
C LEU A 117 4.45 -2.80 2.83
N THR A 118 3.53 -3.08 1.93
CA THR A 118 3.50 -4.30 1.11
C THR A 118 4.12 -4.04 -0.25
N VAL A 119 5.11 -4.85 -0.63
CA VAL A 119 5.76 -4.82 -1.94
C VAL A 119 5.55 -6.16 -2.64
N PHE A 120 5.40 -6.13 -3.97
CA PHE A 120 4.99 -7.30 -4.75
C PHE A 120 6.09 -7.84 -5.66
N ASP A 121 7.16 -7.10 -5.84
CA ASP A 121 8.22 -7.43 -6.79
C ASP A 121 9.60 -7.31 -6.16
N SER A 122 10.54 -8.08 -6.72
CA SER A 122 11.93 -8.15 -6.23
C SER A 122 12.70 -6.84 -6.34
N GLU A 123 12.33 -5.99 -7.32
CA GLU A 123 12.93 -4.67 -7.49
C GLU A 123 12.57 -3.76 -6.33
N SER A 124 11.28 -3.65 -5.98
CA SER A 124 10.83 -2.86 -4.84
C SER A 124 11.39 -3.37 -3.51
N VAL A 125 11.56 -4.68 -3.36
CA VAL A 125 12.24 -5.29 -2.21
C VAL A 125 13.71 -4.87 -2.14
N SER A 126 14.42 -4.95 -3.27
CA SER A 126 15.85 -4.57 -3.34
C SER A 126 16.04 -3.08 -3.08
N LEU A 127 15.14 -2.23 -3.60
CA LEU A 127 15.12 -0.80 -3.31
C LEU A 127 14.84 -0.53 -1.83
N GLY A 128 13.92 -1.26 -1.22
CA GLY A 128 13.63 -1.18 0.21
C GLY A 128 14.87 -1.45 1.07
N LYS A 129 15.63 -2.50 0.76
CA LYS A 129 16.90 -2.81 1.44
C LYS A 129 17.93 -1.71 1.30
N LYS A 130 18.02 -1.10 0.12
CA LYS A 130 18.96 -0.02 -0.17
C LYS A 130 18.60 1.26 0.58
N VAL A 131 17.31 1.56 0.70
CA VAL A 131 16.81 2.82 1.29
C VAL A 131 16.71 2.75 2.81
N THR A 132 16.44 1.58 3.38
CA THR A 132 16.39 1.39 4.84
C THR A 132 17.05 0.08 5.25
N SER A 133 18.04 0.15 6.13
CA SER A 133 18.70 -1.02 6.73
C SER A 133 17.79 -1.80 7.70
N GLU A 134 16.62 -1.26 8.04
CA GLU A 134 15.72 -1.79 9.08
C GLU A 134 14.42 -2.42 8.56
N LEU A 135 14.21 -2.47 7.23
CA LEU A 135 13.07 -3.16 6.65
C LEU A 135 13.19 -4.67 6.92
N LYS A 136 12.42 -5.17 7.90
CA LYS A 136 12.27 -6.61 8.11
C LYS A 136 11.40 -7.18 7.00
N GLU A 137 12.04 -7.82 6.05
CA GLU A 137 11.39 -8.47 4.93
C GLU A 137 10.87 -9.85 5.31
N TYR A 138 9.63 -10.10 4.96
CA TYR A 138 9.09 -11.45 4.90
C TYR A 138 8.85 -11.77 3.41
N ILE A 139 9.82 -12.42 2.78
CA ILE A 139 9.70 -12.85 1.38
C ILE A 139 9.37 -14.33 1.34
N SER A 140 8.19 -14.68 0.80
CA SER A 140 7.95 -16.04 0.33
C SER A 140 8.59 -16.19 -1.05
N ASN A 141 9.67 -16.96 -1.15
CA ASN A 141 10.38 -17.19 -2.42
C ASN A 141 9.47 -17.72 -3.52
N ASN A 142 8.46 -18.52 -3.17
CA ASN A 142 7.52 -19.08 -4.13
C ASN A 142 6.63 -18.01 -4.78
N TYR A 143 6.29 -16.94 -4.08
CA TYR A 143 5.42 -15.89 -4.60
C TYR A 143 6.13 -14.96 -5.59
N VAL A 144 7.41 -14.66 -5.36
CA VAL A 144 8.22 -13.84 -6.28
C VAL A 144 8.38 -14.54 -7.63
N GLU A 145 8.54 -15.88 -7.63
CA GLU A 145 8.61 -16.67 -8.86
C GLU A 145 7.27 -16.70 -9.60
N GLU A 146 6.15 -16.85 -8.92
CA GLU A 146 4.82 -16.84 -9.53
C GLU A 146 4.42 -15.48 -10.09
N ALA A 147 4.73 -14.39 -9.39
CA ALA A 147 4.46 -13.05 -9.87
C ALA A 147 5.28 -12.70 -11.13
N ASN A 148 6.56 -13.07 -11.16
CA ASN A 148 7.42 -12.90 -12.31
C ASN A 148 6.95 -13.72 -13.52
N LEU A 149 6.50 -14.97 -13.32
CA LEU A 149 5.96 -15.81 -14.39
C LEU A 149 4.66 -15.24 -14.97
N ASN A 150 3.81 -14.62 -14.17
CA ASN A 150 2.55 -14.01 -14.61
C ASN A 150 2.75 -12.66 -15.33
N GLU A 151 3.74 -11.86 -14.94
CA GLU A 151 4.08 -10.62 -15.66
C GLU A 151 4.71 -10.89 -17.03
N TYR A 152 5.53 -11.94 -17.15
CA TYR A 152 6.21 -12.27 -18.40
C TYR A 152 5.39 -13.12 -19.37
N SER A 153 4.37 -13.83 -18.91
CA SER A 153 3.60 -14.73 -19.78
C SER A 153 2.52 -14.05 -20.62
N GLY A 154 2.32 -12.72 -20.54
CA GLY A 154 1.51 -11.94 -21.51
C GLY A 154 0.13 -12.50 -21.87
N THR A 155 -0.38 -13.48 -21.14
CA THR A 155 -1.61 -14.19 -21.46
C THR A 155 -2.70 -13.75 -20.52
N LEU A 156 -3.48 -12.78 -20.93
CA LEU A 156 -4.83 -12.53 -20.45
C LEU A 156 -5.70 -13.75 -20.76
N ALA A 157 -5.58 -14.80 -19.98
CA ALA A 157 -6.53 -15.90 -19.97
C ALA A 157 -7.14 -15.95 -18.59
N GLY A 158 -8.38 -15.43 -18.50
CA GLY A 158 -9.17 -15.47 -17.28
C GLY A 158 -9.34 -16.87 -16.73
N LYS A 159 -8.90 -17.04 -15.49
CA LYS A 159 -9.52 -17.84 -14.47
C LYS A 159 -9.16 -17.21 -13.14
N ALA A 160 -10.14 -16.62 -12.48
CA ALA A 160 -10.03 -16.28 -11.08
C ALA A 160 -9.66 -17.56 -10.32
N PRO A 161 -8.69 -17.51 -9.37
CA PRO A 161 -8.43 -18.63 -8.48
C PRO A 161 -9.67 -18.79 -7.58
N THR A 162 -10.33 -19.91 -7.70
CA THR A 162 -11.56 -20.27 -6.97
C THR A 162 -11.26 -20.76 -5.56
N GLU A 163 -10.29 -20.32 -4.87
CA GLU A 163 -10.08 -20.48 -3.43
C GLU A 163 -8.79 -19.79 -3.07
N ILE A 164 -8.90 -18.56 -2.61
CA ILE A 164 -7.78 -17.89 -1.93
C ILE A 164 -7.83 -18.41 -0.49
N SER A 165 -6.98 -19.37 -0.13
CA SER A 165 -6.80 -19.77 1.26
C SER A 165 -6.32 -18.54 2.07
N GLU A 166 -6.77 -18.43 3.33
CA GLU A 166 -6.35 -17.34 4.24
C GLU A 166 -4.82 -17.22 4.33
N ASP A 167 -4.09 -18.32 4.18
CA ASP A 167 -2.63 -18.37 4.17
C ASP A 167 -2.00 -17.62 2.99
N LEU A 168 -2.66 -17.56 1.84
CA LEU A 168 -2.14 -16.83 0.66
C LEU A 168 -2.25 -15.30 0.83
N PHE A 169 -3.20 -14.83 1.61
CA PHE A 169 -3.38 -13.40 1.86
C PHE A 169 -2.32 -12.84 2.83
N PHE A 170 -1.79 -13.67 3.73
CA PHE A 170 -0.75 -13.30 4.69
C PHE A 170 0.68 -13.53 4.19
N ASN A 171 0.88 -14.32 3.13
CA ASN A 171 2.21 -14.64 2.59
C ASN A 171 2.74 -13.66 1.55
N ARG A 172 2.13 -12.49 1.40
CA ARG A 172 2.67 -11.41 0.56
C ARG A 172 3.83 -10.74 1.27
N THR A 173 4.88 -10.41 0.53
CA THR A 173 6.03 -9.70 1.05
C THR A 173 5.58 -8.40 1.72
N SER A 174 5.72 -8.33 3.03
CA SER A 174 5.38 -7.14 3.81
C SER A 174 6.51 -6.77 4.76
N ALA A 175 6.82 -5.50 4.82
CA ALA A 175 7.72 -4.94 5.82
C ALA A 175 6.86 -4.25 6.90
N ARG A 176 7.15 -4.56 8.16
CA ARG A 176 6.50 -3.94 9.29
C ARG A 176 7.35 -2.78 9.79
N LEU A 177 6.78 -1.59 9.78
CA LEU A 177 7.38 -0.39 10.33
C LEU A 177 6.69 -0.05 11.66
N THR A 178 7.45 0.09 12.73
CA THR A 178 6.94 0.50 14.04
C THR A 178 7.77 1.65 14.59
N ALA A 179 7.16 2.47 15.46
CA ALA A 179 7.85 3.58 16.12
C ALA A 179 9.10 3.15 16.92
N GLN A 180 9.17 1.90 17.37
CA GLN A 180 10.33 1.37 18.09
C GLN A 180 11.57 1.22 17.23
N ASN A 181 11.42 0.96 15.92
CA ASN A 181 12.55 0.81 15.00
C ASN A 181 13.25 2.14 14.71
N TYR A 182 12.58 3.27 14.92
CA TYR A 182 13.10 4.61 14.63
C TYR A 182 13.76 5.34 15.80
N ARG A 183 13.41 4.97 17.04
CA ARG A 183 14.01 5.61 18.24
C ARG A 183 15.45 5.18 18.50
N GLY A 184 15.93 4.10 17.86
CA GLY A 184 17.31 3.61 18.02
C GLY A 184 18.35 4.48 17.34
N GLU A 185 18.05 5.10 16.19
CA GLU A 185 19.03 5.86 15.40
C GLU A 185 19.33 7.28 15.91
N GLU A 186 18.41 7.91 16.65
CA GLU A 186 18.64 9.24 17.22
C GLU A 186 19.56 9.22 18.45
N GLN A 187 19.76 8.08 19.09
CA GLN A 187 20.63 7.97 20.27
C GLN A 187 22.10 7.68 19.94
N GLU A 188 22.41 7.21 18.74
CA GLU A 188 23.80 6.97 18.32
C GLU A 188 24.51 8.18 17.67
N LYS A 189 23.80 9.30 17.46
CA LYS A 189 24.36 10.55 16.89
C LYS A 189 24.59 11.66 17.90
N LYS A 190 24.63 11.35 19.17
CA LYS A 190 25.10 12.25 20.24
C LYS A 190 26.33 11.63 20.87
#